data_bbcce30df2bf287e1c9f256dbbe3904c
#
_entry.id   bbcce30df2bf287e1c9f256dbbe3904c
#
_cell.length_a   1.000
_cell.length_b   1.000
_cell.length_c   1.000
_cell.angle_alpha   90.00
_cell.angle_beta   90.00
_cell.angle_gamma   90.00
#
_symmetry.space_group_name_H-M   'P 1'
#
loop_
_entity.id
_entity.type
_entity.pdbx_description
1 polymer ?
#
loop_
_entity_poly.entity_id
_entity_poly.type
_entity_poly.pdbx_seq_one_letter_code
_entity_poly.pdbx_strand_id
1 'polypeptide(L)'
;MSRLPPDLAKLQEVIEGHARAYGLDFFPVLFEILDYRMLNQVASYGGFPTRYPHWRFGMEYEHLSKSYSYGLSKIYEMVINNDPCYAYLLECNATVDQKLVMGHVYAHCDFFKNNLAFSRTNRKMMDDMANHATRIRRAMDRHGVETVESFVDLALSLDNLIDPHAPFIVRERSDEAEEPPRPVAQRMRSKSYMADYINPPHLIAAEQKRLEAEAAARRHKFPAQEVRDVLRFLIEHAPLENWQRDVLAIVREEAYYFAPQAQTKIMNEGWATYWHSKIMTEKMLTDSELIDYADHHSGTLGGRGRLNPYKLGVELYRDIEDRWNRGRFGKDYDECDDLRERARWDRGLGLGRDKIFEVRRVCTDVTFIDDYLTEEFCRSQKLFNFDHNPKTGMYQISDREFRKVKQRLLLQLTNQGQPIIQVADANHRNRGELLLRHQYDGVELKHDYARETLRNLQRVWGRPVALLTVVDDKSRVVSFDGEEFEEKDSADKVA
;
A
#
# COMPACT_ATOMS: atom_id res chain seq x y z
N MET A 1 -27.92 15.81 7.49
CA MET A 1 -27.71 14.76 6.44
C MET A 1 -28.76 14.98 5.38
N SER A 2 -28.35 15.41 4.19
CA SER A 2 -29.29 15.57 3.07
C SER A 2 -29.60 14.17 2.52
N ARG A 3 -30.88 13.77 2.61
CA ARG A 3 -31.33 12.53 1.94
C ARG A 3 -31.14 12.70 0.43
N LEU A 4 -30.78 11.60 -0.25
CA LEU A 4 -30.78 11.57 -1.70
C LEU A 4 -32.12 12.09 -2.25
N PRO A 5 -32.11 12.88 -3.35
CA PRO A 5 -33.31 13.16 -4.10
C PRO A 5 -34.06 11.89 -4.48
N PRO A 6 -35.42 11.90 -4.54
CA PRO A 6 -36.20 10.68 -4.73
C PRO A 6 -35.90 9.89 -6.01
N ASP A 7 -35.48 10.58 -7.07
CA ASP A 7 -35.05 9.99 -8.34
C ASP A 7 -33.71 9.25 -8.21
N LEU A 8 -32.73 9.85 -7.52
CA LEU A 8 -31.45 9.20 -7.25
C LEU A 8 -31.59 8.07 -6.23
N ALA A 9 -32.49 8.17 -5.24
CA ALA A 9 -32.76 7.08 -4.32
C ALA A 9 -33.32 5.85 -5.04
N LYS A 10 -34.23 6.04 -6.02
CA LYS A 10 -34.71 4.94 -6.87
C LYS A 10 -33.59 4.33 -7.72
N LEU A 11 -32.73 5.17 -8.31
CA LEU A 11 -31.57 4.70 -9.07
C LEU A 11 -30.63 3.87 -8.18
N GLN A 12 -30.38 4.33 -6.96
CA GLN A 12 -29.58 3.60 -5.98
C GLN A 12 -30.15 2.21 -5.73
N GLU A 13 -31.45 2.08 -5.42
CA GLU A 13 -32.11 0.78 -5.17
C GLU A 13 -31.96 -0.17 -6.36
N VAL A 14 -32.15 0.33 -7.59
CA VAL A 14 -32.03 -0.49 -8.81
C VAL A 14 -30.58 -0.95 -9.01
N ILE A 15 -29.60 -0.05 -8.86
CA ILE A 15 -28.18 -0.37 -9.04
C ILE A 15 -27.70 -1.33 -7.96
N GLU A 16 -28.13 -1.14 -6.70
CA GLU A 16 -27.83 -2.07 -5.60
C GLU A 16 -28.37 -3.47 -5.91
N GLY A 17 -29.62 -3.56 -6.40
CA GLY A 17 -30.22 -4.81 -6.81
C GLY A 17 -29.41 -5.53 -7.90
N HIS A 18 -28.93 -4.80 -8.90
CA HIS A 18 -28.07 -5.37 -9.94
C HIS A 18 -26.70 -5.78 -9.41
N ALA A 19 -26.06 -4.97 -8.55
CA ALA A 19 -24.79 -5.30 -7.92
C ALA A 19 -24.88 -6.62 -7.13
N ARG A 20 -25.92 -6.77 -6.30
CA ARG A 20 -26.18 -8.01 -5.56
C ARG A 20 -26.49 -9.20 -6.47
N ALA A 21 -27.27 -9.01 -7.54
CA ALA A 21 -27.57 -10.05 -8.51
C ALA A 21 -26.29 -10.56 -9.24
N TYR A 22 -25.29 -9.70 -9.40
CA TYR A 22 -23.98 -10.08 -9.90
C TYR A 22 -23.09 -10.76 -8.84
N GLY A 23 -23.53 -10.88 -7.59
CA GLY A 23 -22.81 -11.55 -6.50
C GLY A 23 -21.88 -10.66 -5.71
N LEU A 24 -21.97 -9.33 -5.86
CA LEU A 24 -21.25 -8.40 -4.98
C LEU A 24 -21.83 -8.44 -3.57
N ASP A 25 -20.93 -8.48 -2.58
CA ASP A 25 -21.26 -8.54 -1.15
C ASP A 25 -20.60 -7.37 -0.42
N PHE A 26 -21.39 -6.42 0.06
CA PHE A 26 -20.92 -5.19 0.69
C PHE A 26 -21.73 -4.84 1.94
N PHE A 27 -21.13 -4.02 2.82
CA PHE A 27 -21.83 -3.40 3.94
C PHE A 27 -22.87 -2.38 3.41
N PRO A 28 -23.88 -2.00 4.21
CA PRO A 28 -24.79 -0.92 3.80
C PRO A 28 -24.02 0.31 3.35
N VAL A 29 -24.48 0.95 2.29
CA VAL A 29 -23.84 2.15 1.72
C VAL A 29 -24.79 3.33 1.89
N LEU A 30 -24.31 4.38 2.55
CA LEU A 30 -25.00 5.64 2.75
C LEU A 30 -24.47 6.65 1.74
N PHE A 31 -25.31 7.03 0.79
CA PHE A 31 -24.98 8.05 -0.20
C PHE A 31 -25.46 9.43 0.25
N GLU A 32 -24.59 10.42 0.12
CA GLU A 32 -24.88 11.83 0.35
C GLU A 32 -24.48 12.66 -0.87
N ILE A 33 -25.24 13.70 -1.19
CA ILE A 33 -24.93 14.63 -2.26
C ILE A 33 -24.26 15.86 -1.66
N LEU A 34 -23.13 16.24 -2.24
CA LEU A 34 -22.37 17.42 -1.87
C LEU A 34 -22.16 18.33 -3.08
N ASP A 35 -22.15 19.63 -2.83
CA ASP A 35 -21.64 20.58 -3.82
C ASP A 35 -20.11 20.42 -3.98
N TYR A 36 -19.55 21.06 -5.01
CA TYR A 36 -18.11 20.91 -5.29
C TYR A 36 -17.20 21.44 -4.17
N ARG A 37 -17.65 22.45 -3.39
CA ARG A 37 -16.85 23.01 -2.30
C ARG A 37 -16.79 22.05 -1.13
N MET A 38 -17.92 21.52 -0.74
CA MET A 38 -18.01 20.52 0.32
C MET A 38 -17.26 19.23 -0.07
N LEU A 39 -17.40 18.79 -1.33
CA LEU A 39 -16.70 17.61 -1.81
C LEU A 39 -15.18 17.82 -1.82
N ASN A 40 -14.67 18.97 -2.26
CA ASN A 40 -13.27 19.32 -2.19
C ASN A 40 -12.77 19.41 -0.74
N GLN A 41 -13.58 19.88 0.19
CA GLN A 41 -13.25 19.91 1.61
C GLN A 41 -13.11 18.50 2.17
N VAL A 42 -14.08 17.63 1.93
CA VAL A 42 -13.99 16.22 2.35
C VAL A 42 -12.81 15.52 1.71
N ALA A 43 -12.56 15.77 0.43
CA ALA A 43 -11.40 15.22 -0.28
C ALA A 43 -10.06 15.70 0.32
N SER A 44 -9.94 16.98 0.67
CA SER A 44 -8.74 17.52 1.33
C SER A 44 -8.47 16.88 2.69
N TYR A 45 -9.49 16.35 3.33
CA TYR A 45 -9.42 15.61 4.59
C TYR A 45 -9.20 14.08 4.39
N GLY A 46 -8.90 13.65 3.17
CA GLY A 46 -8.70 12.23 2.86
C GLY A 46 -10.01 11.43 2.82
N GLY A 47 -11.14 12.09 2.53
CA GLY A 47 -12.47 11.49 2.46
C GLY A 47 -13.32 11.64 3.72
N PHE A 48 -12.76 12.15 4.82
CA PHE A 48 -13.48 12.28 6.09
C PHE A 48 -14.11 13.66 6.27
N PRO A 49 -15.31 13.77 6.87
CA PRO A 49 -15.97 15.05 7.09
C PRO A 49 -15.30 15.89 8.19
N THR A 50 -14.52 15.26 9.07
CA THR A 50 -13.88 15.90 10.21
C THR A 50 -12.43 15.47 10.36
N ARG A 51 -11.53 16.45 10.50
CA ARG A 51 -10.10 16.25 10.80
C ARG A 51 -9.64 17.25 11.85
N TYR A 52 -8.47 17.01 12.41
CA TYR A 52 -7.79 18.00 13.26
C TYR A 52 -7.31 19.20 12.41
N PRO A 53 -7.20 20.41 13.00
CA PRO A 53 -6.65 21.56 12.29
C PRO A 53 -5.19 21.31 11.90
N HIS A 54 -4.87 21.52 10.63
CA HIS A 54 -3.51 21.44 10.11
C HIS A 54 -3.40 22.18 8.77
N TRP A 55 -2.33 22.92 8.57
CA TRP A 55 -2.10 23.73 7.36
C TRP A 55 -2.16 22.90 6.07
N ARG A 56 -1.72 21.63 6.09
CA ARG A 56 -1.72 20.69 4.98
C ARG A 56 -3.10 20.54 4.34
N PHE A 57 -4.14 20.45 5.14
CA PHE A 57 -5.51 20.30 4.63
C PHE A 57 -6.01 21.56 3.92
N GLY A 58 -5.61 22.75 4.40
CA GLY A 58 -5.92 24.01 3.73
C GLY A 58 -5.22 24.12 2.37
N MET A 59 -3.95 23.74 2.29
CA MET A 59 -3.22 23.71 1.02
C MET A 59 -3.82 22.70 0.02
N GLU A 60 -4.21 21.51 0.48
CA GLU A 60 -4.84 20.51 -0.36
C GLU A 60 -6.20 21.00 -0.88
N TYR A 61 -7.00 21.64 -0.02
CA TYR A 61 -8.26 22.26 -0.42
C TYR A 61 -8.07 23.32 -1.53
N GLU A 62 -7.07 24.21 -1.37
CA GLU A 62 -6.73 25.22 -2.37
C GLU A 62 -6.29 24.58 -3.71
N HIS A 63 -5.49 23.54 -3.65
CA HIS A 63 -5.04 22.79 -4.83
C HIS A 63 -6.23 22.16 -5.56
N LEU A 64 -7.09 21.44 -4.86
CA LEU A 64 -8.28 20.81 -5.43
C LEU A 64 -9.26 21.84 -6.01
N SER A 65 -9.50 22.93 -5.28
CA SER A 65 -10.43 24.00 -5.73
C SER A 65 -9.93 24.70 -6.98
N LYS A 66 -8.62 24.97 -7.08
CA LYS A 66 -7.99 25.53 -8.29
C LYS A 66 -8.03 24.55 -9.45
N SER A 67 -7.70 23.28 -9.21
CA SER A 67 -7.76 22.24 -10.25
C SER A 67 -9.18 22.12 -10.84
N TYR A 68 -10.21 22.15 -9.99
CA TYR A 68 -11.61 22.16 -10.43
C TYR A 68 -11.94 23.42 -11.24
N SER A 69 -11.59 24.60 -10.73
CA SER A 69 -11.90 25.90 -11.38
C SER A 69 -11.25 26.05 -12.75
N TYR A 70 -10.09 25.45 -12.95
CA TYR A 70 -9.39 25.43 -14.25
C TYR A 70 -9.80 24.25 -15.15
N GLY A 71 -10.74 23.39 -14.72
CA GLY A 71 -11.19 22.23 -15.48
C GLY A 71 -10.12 21.15 -15.64
N LEU A 72 -9.10 21.13 -14.79
CA LEU A 72 -8.00 20.17 -14.85
C LEU A 72 -8.35 18.82 -14.23
N SER A 73 -9.21 18.84 -13.21
CA SER A 73 -9.71 17.63 -12.54
C SER A 73 -11.11 17.88 -11.96
N LYS A 74 -11.89 16.81 -11.87
CA LYS A 74 -13.19 16.79 -11.22
C LYS A 74 -13.23 15.54 -10.34
N ILE A 75 -13.67 15.71 -9.09
CA ILE A 75 -13.96 14.60 -8.19
C ILE A 75 -15.42 14.25 -8.40
N TYR A 76 -15.70 13.03 -8.84
CA TYR A 76 -17.07 12.58 -9.11
C TYR A 76 -17.71 11.98 -7.86
N GLU A 77 -16.90 11.31 -7.04
CA GLU A 77 -17.30 10.66 -5.80
C GLU A 77 -16.13 10.53 -4.82
N MET A 78 -16.49 10.27 -3.57
CA MET A 78 -15.56 9.79 -2.52
C MET A 78 -16.25 8.65 -1.78
N VAL A 79 -15.54 7.59 -1.46
CA VAL A 79 -16.05 6.47 -0.67
C VAL A 79 -15.15 6.18 0.52
N ILE A 80 -15.76 5.96 1.68
CA ILE A 80 -15.08 5.69 2.95
C ILE A 80 -15.32 4.23 3.34
N ASN A 81 -14.23 3.51 3.55
CA ASN A 81 -14.24 2.15 4.06
C ASN A 81 -14.64 2.12 5.54
N ASN A 82 -15.91 2.02 5.81
CA ASN A 82 -16.52 2.02 7.14
C ASN A 82 -17.70 1.03 7.16
N ASP A 83 -18.28 0.73 8.30
CA ASP A 83 -19.55 -0.02 8.40
C ASP A 83 -20.56 0.78 9.21
N PRO A 84 -21.59 1.35 8.55
CA PRO A 84 -21.88 1.38 7.10
C PRO A 84 -20.83 2.17 6.31
N CYS A 85 -20.64 1.85 5.00
CA CYS A 85 -19.82 2.65 4.10
C CYS A 85 -20.50 4.00 3.82
N TYR A 86 -19.69 5.07 3.71
CA TYR A 86 -20.18 6.39 3.32
C TYR A 86 -19.67 6.74 1.92
N ALA A 87 -20.55 7.25 1.08
CA ALA A 87 -20.19 7.70 -0.25
C ALA A 87 -20.75 9.10 -0.53
N TYR A 88 -19.89 9.98 -1.00
CA TYR A 88 -20.26 11.34 -1.35
C TYR A 88 -20.30 11.48 -2.87
N LEU A 89 -21.42 11.96 -3.40
CA LEU A 89 -21.65 12.19 -4.82
C LEU A 89 -21.63 13.68 -5.10
N LEU A 90 -21.04 14.07 -6.22
CA LEU A 90 -21.07 15.47 -6.65
C LEU A 90 -22.45 15.82 -7.23
N GLU A 91 -23.06 16.90 -6.72
CA GLU A 91 -24.39 17.37 -7.10
C GLU A 91 -24.53 17.66 -8.61
N CYS A 92 -23.52 18.27 -9.21
CA CYS A 92 -23.55 18.65 -10.62
C CYS A 92 -23.18 17.51 -11.61
N ASN A 93 -23.08 16.27 -11.16
CA ASN A 93 -22.92 15.14 -12.07
C ASN A 93 -24.18 14.92 -12.91
N ALA A 94 -23.99 14.63 -14.20
CA ALA A 94 -25.09 14.20 -15.05
C ALA A 94 -25.68 12.86 -14.56
N THR A 95 -26.91 12.54 -14.92
CA THR A 95 -27.57 11.30 -14.48
C THR A 95 -26.78 10.04 -14.87
N VAL A 96 -26.17 10.04 -16.05
CA VAL A 96 -25.31 8.92 -16.50
C VAL A 96 -24.09 8.75 -15.61
N ASP A 97 -23.48 9.88 -15.19
CA ASP A 97 -22.35 9.86 -14.25
C ASP A 97 -22.78 9.36 -12.87
N GLN A 98 -23.95 9.80 -12.37
CA GLN A 98 -24.49 9.32 -11.09
C GLN A 98 -24.71 7.81 -11.09
N LYS A 99 -25.26 7.25 -12.20
CA LYS A 99 -25.43 5.81 -12.37
C LYS A 99 -24.09 5.07 -12.35
N LEU A 100 -23.12 5.55 -13.14
CA LEU A 100 -21.78 4.98 -13.22
C LEU A 100 -21.11 4.96 -11.86
N VAL A 101 -21.11 6.11 -11.18
CA VAL A 101 -20.47 6.30 -9.89
C VAL A 101 -21.10 5.42 -8.81
N MET A 102 -22.44 5.31 -8.74
CA MET A 102 -23.08 4.41 -7.78
C MET A 102 -22.64 2.95 -7.99
N GLY A 103 -22.61 2.49 -9.24
CA GLY A 103 -22.11 1.14 -9.57
C GLY A 103 -20.63 0.94 -9.17
N HIS A 104 -19.81 1.97 -9.38
CA HIS A 104 -18.40 2.00 -9.01
C HIS A 104 -18.21 1.91 -7.49
N VAL A 105 -18.97 2.69 -6.73
CA VAL A 105 -18.98 2.70 -5.26
C VAL A 105 -19.36 1.33 -4.69
N TYR A 106 -20.40 0.69 -5.21
CA TYR A 106 -20.80 -0.64 -4.73
C TYR A 106 -19.70 -1.69 -4.92
N ALA A 107 -18.97 -1.60 -6.03
CA ALA A 107 -17.84 -2.50 -6.26
C ALA A 107 -16.65 -2.20 -5.34
N HIS A 108 -16.36 -0.94 -5.03
CA HIS A 108 -15.39 -0.58 -3.99
C HIS A 108 -15.80 -1.12 -2.62
N CYS A 109 -17.06 -0.98 -2.25
CA CYS A 109 -17.57 -1.48 -0.96
C CYS A 109 -17.50 -3.01 -0.87
N ASP A 110 -17.77 -3.72 -1.98
CA ASP A 110 -17.53 -5.17 -2.09
C ASP A 110 -16.06 -5.53 -1.90
N PHE A 111 -15.17 -4.78 -2.54
CA PHE A 111 -13.73 -4.99 -2.40
C PHE A 111 -13.26 -4.77 -0.96
N PHE A 112 -13.67 -3.68 -0.32
CA PHE A 112 -13.34 -3.37 1.08
C PHE A 112 -13.80 -4.46 2.05
N LYS A 113 -15.00 -5.01 1.84
CA LYS A 113 -15.55 -6.04 2.73
C LYS A 113 -14.80 -7.36 2.62
N ASN A 114 -14.38 -7.73 1.42
CA ASN A 114 -14.00 -9.10 1.12
C ASN A 114 -12.51 -9.32 0.85
N ASN A 115 -11.74 -8.28 0.53
CA ASN A 115 -10.31 -8.44 0.31
C ASN A 115 -9.57 -8.64 1.64
N LEU A 116 -8.62 -9.57 1.66
CA LEU A 116 -7.84 -9.93 2.84
C LEU A 116 -7.08 -8.75 3.45
N ALA A 117 -6.51 -7.85 2.62
CA ALA A 117 -5.77 -6.69 3.11
C ALA A 117 -6.64 -5.76 3.98
N PHE A 118 -7.95 -5.69 3.70
CA PHE A 118 -8.90 -4.90 4.47
C PHE A 118 -9.48 -5.61 5.69
N SER A 119 -9.22 -6.90 5.88
CA SER A 119 -9.86 -7.71 6.95
C SER A 119 -9.55 -7.21 8.36
N ARG A 120 -8.44 -6.50 8.55
CA ARG A 120 -8.01 -5.91 9.83
C ARG A 120 -8.19 -4.39 9.90
N THR A 121 -8.82 -3.78 8.90
CA THR A 121 -9.07 -2.34 8.87
C THR A 121 -10.12 -1.94 9.89
N ASN A 122 -9.94 -0.79 10.52
CA ASN A 122 -10.93 -0.20 11.42
C ASN A 122 -12.20 0.20 10.64
N ARG A 123 -13.33 -0.42 10.97
CA ARG A 123 -14.64 -0.16 10.35
C ARG A 123 -15.42 0.98 11.02
N LYS A 124 -14.84 1.65 12.01
CA LYS A 124 -15.40 2.82 12.70
C LYS A 124 -14.52 4.05 12.56
N MET A 125 -13.74 4.08 11.49
CA MET A 125 -12.74 5.14 11.29
C MET A 125 -13.36 6.54 11.19
N MET A 126 -14.63 6.66 10.77
CA MET A 126 -15.37 7.92 10.82
C MET A 126 -15.41 8.52 12.22
N ASP A 127 -15.76 7.69 13.22
CA ASP A 127 -15.85 8.12 14.61
C ASP A 127 -14.45 8.38 15.20
N ASP A 128 -13.48 7.53 14.84
CA ASP A 128 -12.11 7.68 15.33
C ASP A 128 -11.42 8.93 14.76
N MET A 129 -11.65 9.29 13.50
CA MET A 129 -11.14 10.57 12.95
C MET A 129 -11.70 11.79 13.71
N ALA A 130 -12.97 11.75 14.12
CA ALA A 130 -13.54 12.81 14.94
C ALA A 130 -12.94 12.84 16.36
N ASN A 131 -12.66 11.67 16.94
CA ASN A 131 -11.94 11.54 18.21
C ASN A 131 -10.50 12.05 18.10
N HIS A 132 -9.78 11.69 17.05
CA HIS A 132 -8.44 12.20 16.77
C HIS A 132 -8.42 13.72 16.67
N ALA A 133 -9.38 14.30 15.95
CA ALA A 133 -9.53 15.75 15.86
C ALA A 133 -9.73 16.41 17.25
N THR A 134 -10.53 15.79 18.10
CA THR A 134 -10.79 16.28 19.46
C THR A 134 -9.55 16.19 20.35
N ARG A 135 -8.80 15.08 20.26
CA ARG A 135 -7.58 14.85 21.05
C ARG A 135 -6.49 15.85 20.67
N ILE A 136 -6.25 16.05 19.38
CA ILE A 136 -5.24 17.00 18.89
C ILE A 136 -5.64 18.44 19.23
N ARG A 137 -6.90 18.85 19.10
CA ARG A 137 -7.37 20.19 19.54
C ARG A 137 -7.10 20.42 21.03
N ARG A 138 -7.39 19.43 21.88
CA ARG A 138 -7.07 19.53 23.33
C ARG A 138 -5.57 19.66 23.60
N ALA A 139 -4.72 19.03 22.81
CA ALA A 139 -3.28 19.20 22.89
C ALA A 139 -2.89 20.64 22.48
N MET A 140 -3.45 21.17 21.38
CA MET A 140 -3.24 22.55 20.93
C MET A 140 -3.68 23.59 21.96
N ASP A 141 -4.81 23.37 22.64
CA ASP A 141 -5.30 24.25 23.71
C ASP A 141 -4.35 24.28 24.91
N ARG A 142 -3.63 23.20 25.20
CA ARG A 142 -2.74 23.07 26.35
C ARG A 142 -1.30 23.47 26.07
N HIS A 143 -0.80 23.15 24.88
CA HIS A 143 0.63 23.26 24.52
C HIS A 143 0.90 24.34 23.46
N GLY A 144 -0.16 24.98 22.95
CA GLY A 144 -0.10 25.94 21.85
C GLY A 144 -0.19 25.28 20.45
N VAL A 145 -0.84 26.00 19.53
CA VAL A 145 -1.11 25.50 18.18
C VAL A 145 0.18 25.21 17.42
N GLU A 146 1.12 26.15 17.40
CA GLU A 146 2.38 26.03 16.66
C GLU A 146 3.23 24.84 17.13
N THR A 147 3.31 24.61 18.45
CA THR A 147 4.06 23.49 19.03
C THR A 147 3.48 22.14 18.60
N VAL A 148 2.15 22.01 18.68
CA VAL A 148 1.48 20.75 18.33
C VAL A 148 1.48 20.54 16.83
N GLU A 149 1.23 21.58 16.04
CA GLU A 149 1.24 21.49 14.55
C GLU A 149 2.62 21.09 14.04
N SER A 150 3.70 21.69 14.56
CA SER A 150 5.07 21.32 14.21
C SER A 150 5.40 19.86 14.56
N PHE A 151 4.84 19.34 15.67
CA PHE A 151 5.02 17.95 16.03
C PHE A 151 4.16 17.01 15.16
N VAL A 152 2.97 17.44 14.75
CA VAL A 152 2.13 16.70 13.76
C VAL A 152 2.85 16.64 12.42
N ASP A 153 3.47 17.71 11.94
CA ASP A 153 4.29 17.69 10.71
C ASP A 153 5.41 16.66 10.80
N LEU A 154 6.10 16.63 11.93
CA LEU A 154 7.16 15.66 12.20
C LEU A 154 6.61 14.23 12.17
N ALA A 155 5.50 13.96 12.87
CA ALA A 155 4.88 12.64 12.91
C ALA A 155 4.40 12.18 11.52
N LEU A 156 3.78 13.06 10.73
CA LEU A 156 3.34 12.81 9.36
C LEU A 156 4.51 12.52 8.40
N SER A 157 5.70 13.08 8.65
CA SER A 157 6.89 12.78 7.84
C SER A 157 7.42 11.36 8.05
N LEU A 158 6.94 10.67 9.08
CA LEU A 158 7.34 9.31 9.45
C LEU A 158 6.21 8.29 9.24
N ASP A 159 5.05 8.68 8.69
CA ASP A 159 3.85 7.85 8.59
C ASP A 159 4.05 6.56 7.75
N ASN A 160 4.99 6.58 6.82
CA ASN A 160 5.37 5.42 6.01
C ASN A 160 6.28 4.40 6.73
N LEU A 161 6.78 4.72 7.93
CA LEU A 161 7.66 3.85 8.73
C LEU A 161 6.86 2.88 9.61
N ILE A 162 5.85 2.25 9.04
CA ILE A 162 5.01 1.20 9.63
C ILE A 162 5.32 -0.16 9.01
N ASP A 163 4.84 -1.22 9.64
CA ASP A 163 4.82 -2.56 9.05
C ASP A 163 3.38 -2.94 8.62
N PRO A 164 3.01 -2.78 7.33
CA PRO A 164 1.66 -3.09 6.87
C PRO A 164 1.21 -4.54 7.15
N HIS A 165 2.15 -5.45 7.43
CA HIS A 165 1.86 -6.85 7.74
C HIS A 165 1.66 -7.10 9.24
N ALA A 166 2.06 -6.16 10.11
CA ALA A 166 1.96 -6.33 11.57
C ALA A 166 0.55 -6.70 12.06
N PRO A 167 -0.57 -6.20 11.50
CA PRO A 167 -1.91 -6.60 11.93
C PRO A 167 -2.23 -8.09 11.71
N PHE A 168 -1.50 -8.76 10.81
CA PHE A 168 -1.69 -10.17 10.47
C PHE A 168 -0.73 -11.10 11.21
N ILE A 169 0.28 -10.55 11.88
CA ILE A 169 1.30 -11.33 12.61
C ILE A 169 0.81 -11.53 14.04
N VAL A 170 0.47 -12.77 14.38
CA VAL A 170 0.20 -13.15 15.77
C VAL A 170 1.54 -13.36 16.47
N ARG A 171 1.94 -12.42 17.32
CA ARG A 171 3.09 -12.59 18.20
C ARG A 171 2.58 -13.22 19.50
N GLU A 172 3.01 -14.42 19.81
CA GLU A 172 2.83 -14.98 21.15
C GLU A 172 3.54 -14.04 22.13
N ARG A 173 2.81 -13.51 23.10
CA ARG A 173 3.44 -12.85 24.24
C ARG A 173 4.14 -13.93 25.05
N SER A 174 5.44 -14.02 24.87
CA SER A 174 6.27 -14.71 25.86
C SER A 174 6.34 -13.80 27.09
N ASP A 175 5.40 -13.95 28.02
CA ASP A 175 5.43 -13.26 29.31
C ASP A 175 6.56 -13.75 30.22
N GLU A 176 7.24 -14.78 29.81
CA GLU A 176 8.50 -15.25 30.41
C GLU A 176 9.57 -15.14 29.34
N ALA A 177 10.57 -14.30 29.58
CA ALA A 177 11.80 -14.28 28.83
C ALA A 177 12.54 -15.59 29.09
N GLU A 178 12.08 -16.70 28.47
CA GLU A 178 12.90 -17.89 28.38
C GLU A 178 14.18 -17.47 27.64
N GLU A 179 15.31 -17.66 28.30
CA GLU A 179 16.61 -17.48 27.64
C GLU A 179 16.58 -18.26 26.32
N PRO A 180 16.84 -17.61 25.19
CA PRO A 180 16.81 -18.31 23.91
C PRO A 180 17.72 -19.54 24.01
N PRO A 181 17.27 -20.70 23.50
CA PRO A 181 18.02 -21.93 23.60
C PRO A 181 19.43 -21.70 23.06
N ARG A 182 20.43 -22.24 23.78
CA ARG A 182 21.83 -22.09 23.38
C ARG A 182 21.99 -22.58 21.94
N PRO A 183 22.58 -21.78 21.05
CA PRO A 183 22.74 -22.18 19.68
C PRO A 183 23.63 -23.43 19.60
N VAL A 184 23.17 -24.43 18.85
CA VAL A 184 23.88 -25.70 18.66
C VAL A 184 24.22 -25.83 17.19
N ALA A 185 25.49 -26.04 16.89
CA ALA A 185 25.97 -26.31 15.54
C ALA A 185 25.31 -27.56 14.96
N GLN A 186 24.62 -27.41 13.82
CA GLN A 186 23.93 -28.50 13.17
C GLN A 186 24.91 -29.50 12.58
N ARG A 187 24.72 -30.79 12.91
CA ARG A 187 25.51 -31.88 12.30
C ARG A 187 24.74 -32.46 11.12
N MET A 188 25.43 -32.65 10.00
CA MET A 188 24.86 -33.33 8.85
C MET A 188 24.65 -34.83 9.19
N ARG A 189 23.50 -35.37 8.79
CA ARG A 189 23.20 -36.80 8.99
C ARG A 189 24.21 -37.64 8.23
N SER A 190 24.86 -38.55 8.93
CA SER A 190 25.87 -39.44 8.37
C SER A 190 25.79 -40.83 8.99
N LYS A 191 26.29 -41.84 8.29
CA LYS A 191 26.51 -43.16 8.88
C LYS A 191 27.68 -43.06 9.89
N SER A 192 27.60 -43.85 10.97
CA SER A 192 28.55 -43.77 12.10
C SER A 192 30.04 -43.80 11.69
N TYR A 193 30.41 -44.63 10.70
CA TYR A 193 31.77 -44.75 10.21
C TYR A 193 32.26 -43.56 9.36
N MET A 194 31.38 -42.70 8.93
CA MET A 194 31.70 -41.49 8.13
C MET A 194 31.46 -40.20 8.94
N ALA A 195 31.02 -40.29 10.18
CA ALA A 195 30.62 -39.15 10.98
C ALA A 195 31.72 -38.10 11.11
N ASP A 196 32.95 -38.52 11.40
CA ASP A 196 34.09 -37.62 11.60
C ASP A 196 34.62 -37.02 10.29
N TYR A 197 34.33 -37.67 9.16
CA TYR A 197 34.68 -37.15 7.85
C TYR A 197 33.66 -36.12 7.35
N ILE A 198 32.38 -36.38 7.55
CA ILE A 198 31.28 -35.49 7.13
C ILE A 198 31.14 -34.31 8.10
N ASN A 199 31.37 -34.54 9.39
CA ASN A 199 31.28 -33.54 10.47
C ASN A 199 32.66 -33.45 11.19
N PRO A 200 33.69 -32.90 10.56
CA PRO A 200 34.99 -32.79 11.19
C PRO A 200 34.89 -32.02 12.52
N PRO A 201 35.40 -32.56 13.64
CA PRO A 201 35.24 -31.95 14.97
C PRO A 201 35.73 -30.51 15.06
N HIS A 202 36.79 -30.16 14.33
CA HIS A 202 37.30 -28.79 14.31
C HIS A 202 36.39 -27.81 13.60
N LEU A 203 35.66 -28.22 12.55
CA LEU A 203 34.68 -27.36 11.84
C LEU A 203 33.43 -27.18 12.69
N ILE A 204 32.94 -28.25 13.32
CA ILE A 204 31.80 -28.15 14.25
C ILE A 204 32.12 -27.23 15.44
N ALA A 205 33.33 -27.35 16.01
CA ALA A 205 33.78 -26.50 17.11
C ALA A 205 33.93 -25.02 16.67
N ALA A 206 34.45 -24.78 15.49
CA ALA A 206 34.56 -23.43 14.93
C ALA A 206 33.19 -22.80 14.68
N GLU A 207 32.25 -23.57 14.13
CA GLU A 207 30.86 -23.14 13.91
C GLU A 207 30.13 -22.87 15.23
N GLN A 208 30.28 -23.76 16.24
CA GLN A 208 29.73 -23.57 17.57
C GLN A 208 30.25 -22.27 18.21
N LYS A 209 31.56 -22.02 18.15
CA LYS A 209 32.16 -20.79 18.66
C LYS A 209 31.66 -19.54 17.94
N ARG A 210 31.43 -19.62 16.61
CA ARG A 210 30.82 -18.53 15.82
C ARG A 210 29.41 -18.26 16.30
N LEU A 211 28.57 -19.29 16.41
CA LEU A 211 27.18 -19.17 16.86
C LEU A 211 27.09 -18.64 18.30
N GLU A 212 27.97 -19.02 19.19
CA GLU A 212 28.05 -18.51 20.56
C GLU A 212 28.46 -17.03 20.59
N ALA A 213 29.40 -16.62 19.75
CA ALA A 213 29.79 -15.20 19.61
C ALA A 213 28.65 -14.34 19.02
N GLU A 214 27.96 -14.86 18.01
CA GLU A 214 26.79 -14.21 17.43
C GLU A 214 25.64 -14.09 18.45
N ALA A 215 25.38 -15.14 19.23
CA ALA A 215 24.38 -15.12 20.29
C ALA A 215 24.73 -14.12 21.40
N ALA A 216 26.04 -14.06 21.80
CA ALA A 216 26.51 -13.09 22.78
C ALA A 216 26.35 -11.64 22.26
N ALA A 217 26.67 -11.39 20.98
CA ALA A 217 26.46 -10.08 20.35
C ALA A 217 24.97 -9.69 20.30
N ARG A 218 24.08 -10.66 20.01
CA ARG A 218 22.62 -10.43 20.01
C ARG A 218 22.04 -10.12 21.40
N ARG A 219 22.61 -10.67 22.48
CA ARG A 219 22.16 -10.40 23.86
C ARG A 219 22.30 -8.92 24.26
N HIS A 220 23.18 -8.16 23.63
CA HIS A 220 23.40 -6.74 23.91
C HIS A 220 22.59 -5.83 22.96
N LYS A 221 21.96 -6.38 21.92
CA LYS A 221 21.10 -5.60 21.01
C LYS A 221 19.71 -5.39 21.62
N PHE A 222 19.22 -4.16 21.50
CA PHE A 222 17.85 -3.82 21.81
C PHE A 222 17.22 -3.09 20.61
N PRO A 223 16.16 -3.61 20.03
CA PRO A 223 15.45 -4.87 20.32
C PRO A 223 16.25 -6.12 19.91
N ALA A 224 15.91 -7.27 20.49
CA ALA A 224 16.58 -8.54 20.18
C ALA A 224 16.40 -8.98 18.71
N GLN A 225 15.29 -8.57 18.10
CA GLN A 225 14.99 -8.77 16.67
C GLN A 225 14.68 -7.40 16.04
N GLU A 226 15.04 -7.24 14.77
CA GLU A 226 14.75 -6.01 14.03
C GLU A 226 13.25 -5.74 13.97
N VAL A 227 12.88 -4.47 14.18
CA VAL A 227 11.48 -4.04 14.23
C VAL A 227 11.19 -3.14 13.03
N ARG A 228 10.29 -3.60 12.14
CA ARG A 228 9.88 -2.84 10.96
C ARG A 228 8.91 -1.71 11.29
N ASP A 229 8.04 -1.89 12.29
CA ASP A 229 7.12 -0.84 12.75
C ASP A 229 7.88 0.17 13.63
N VAL A 230 8.59 1.09 12.96
CA VAL A 230 9.41 2.11 13.63
C VAL A 230 8.56 3.05 14.45
N LEU A 231 7.36 3.46 13.95
CA LEU A 231 6.45 4.31 14.71
C LEU A 231 6.03 3.66 16.02
N ARG A 232 5.70 2.38 16.00
CA ARG A 232 5.38 1.65 17.22
C ARG A 232 6.55 1.62 18.19
N PHE A 233 7.75 1.35 17.67
CA PHE A 233 8.96 1.34 18.48
C PHE A 233 9.20 2.68 19.15
N LEU A 234 9.02 3.80 18.44
CA LEU A 234 9.15 5.15 18.99
C LEU A 234 8.08 5.45 20.05
N ILE A 235 6.83 5.06 19.84
CA ILE A 235 5.74 5.22 20.82
C ILE A 235 6.06 4.50 22.14
N GLU A 236 6.65 3.30 22.07
CA GLU A 236 6.95 2.45 23.22
C GLU A 236 8.23 2.89 23.96
N HIS A 237 9.25 3.41 23.25
CA HIS A 237 10.61 3.56 23.78
C HIS A 237 11.21 4.95 23.71
N ALA A 238 10.67 5.87 22.91
CA ALA A 238 11.20 7.22 22.83
C ALA A 238 10.80 8.07 24.08
N PRO A 239 11.62 9.05 24.50
CA PRO A 239 11.37 9.91 25.65
C PRO A 239 10.33 11.00 25.33
N LEU A 240 9.12 10.58 24.99
CA LEU A 240 8.03 11.44 24.56
C LEU A 240 7.14 11.87 25.75
N GLU A 241 6.61 13.07 25.68
CA GLU A 241 5.48 13.48 26.50
C GLU A 241 4.21 12.72 26.11
N ASN A 242 3.23 12.64 27.00
CA ASN A 242 2.00 11.89 26.75
C ASN A 242 1.23 12.35 25.49
N TRP A 243 1.17 13.67 25.27
CA TRP A 243 0.48 14.23 24.10
C TRP A 243 1.24 13.94 22.79
N GLN A 244 2.58 13.92 22.82
CA GLN A 244 3.41 13.57 21.67
C GLN A 244 3.24 12.09 21.30
N ARG A 245 3.22 11.22 22.31
CA ARG A 245 2.95 9.79 22.14
C ARG A 245 1.56 9.57 21.56
N ASP A 246 0.59 10.36 21.99
CA ASP A 246 -0.79 10.34 21.50
C ASP A 246 -0.88 10.75 20.02
N VAL A 247 -0.18 11.81 19.62
CA VAL A 247 -0.10 12.25 18.20
C VAL A 247 0.53 11.17 17.32
N LEU A 248 1.66 10.58 17.73
CA LEU A 248 2.29 9.48 16.97
C LEU A 248 1.36 8.26 16.85
N ALA A 249 0.63 7.93 17.92
CA ALA A 249 -0.34 6.83 17.90
C ALA A 249 -1.48 7.09 16.89
N ILE A 250 -2.00 8.32 16.86
CA ILE A 250 -3.01 8.77 15.89
C ILE A 250 -2.48 8.64 14.47
N VAL A 251 -1.29 9.18 14.18
CA VAL A 251 -0.70 9.11 12.83
C VAL A 251 -0.47 7.67 12.40
N ARG A 252 0.02 6.82 13.31
CA ARG A 252 0.19 5.40 13.05
C ARG A 252 -1.13 4.69 12.76
N GLU A 253 -2.18 4.95 13.52
CA GLU A 253 -3.52 4.37 13.32
C GLU A 253 -4.10 4.77 11.96
N GLU A 254 -3.98 6.05 11.59
CA GLU A 254 -4.38 6.55 10.27
C GLU A 254 -3.57 5.90 9.14
N ALA A 255 -2.26 5.74 9.30
CA ALA A 255 -1.39 5.07 8.33
C ALA A 255 -1.83 3.60 8.10
N TYR A 256 -2.17 2.86 9.14
CA TYR A 256 -2.71 1.49 9.01
C TYR A 256 -4.09 1.43 8.36
N TYR A 257 -4.92 2.44 8.56
CA TYR A 257 -6.21 2.53 7.86
C TYR A 257 -6.03 2.72 6.34
N PHE A 258 -5.08 3.55 5.91
CA PHE A 258 -4.84 3.83 4.50
C PHE A 258 -3.94 2.79 3.79
N ALA A 259 -3.14 2.03 4.53
CA ALA A 259 -2.20 1.07 3.95
C ALA A 259 -2.85 0.06 2.98
N PRO A 260 -3.99 -0.60 3.30
CA PRO A 260 -4.66 -1.51 2.39
C PRO A 260 -5.12 -0.87 1.08
N GLN A 261 -5.57 0.39 1.12
CA GLN A 261 -5.99 1.12 -0.09
C GLN A 261 -4.81 1.31 -1.05
N ALA A 262 -3.64 1.64 -0.52
CA ALA A 262 -2.44 1.81 -1.31
C ALA A 262 -1.85 0.46 -1.81
N GLN A 263 -1.98 -0.62 -1.02
CA GLN A 263 -1.55 -1.98 -1.40
C GLN A 263 -2.41 -2.63 -2.48
N THR A 264 -3.61 -2.12 -2.73
CA THR A 264 -4.60 -2.73 -3.63
C THR A 264 -5.18 -1.75 -4.64
N LYS A 265 -4.49 -0.65 -4.92
CA LYS A 265 -5.03 0.41 -5.77
C LYS A 265 -5.39 -0.06 -7.18
N ILE A 266 -4.52 -0.83 -7.82
CA ILE A 266 -4.74 -1.38 -9.17
C ILE A 266 -5.93 -2.33 -9.16
N MET A 267 -5.95 -3.24 -8.20
CA MET A 267 -7.04 -4.21 -8.06
C MET A 267 -8.37 -3.55 -7.75
N ASN A 268 -8.40 -2.64 -6.80
CA ASN A 268 -9.61 -2.00 -6.32
C ASN A 268 -10.24 -1.11 -7.40
N GLU A 269 -9.44 -0.27 -8.08
CA GLU A 269 -9.91 0.54 -9.21
C GLU A 269 -10.31 -0.33 -10.42
N GLY A 270 -9.54 -1.38 -10.69
CA GLY A 270 -9.85 -2.35 -11.74
C GLY A 270 -11.15 -3.10 -11.47
N TRP A 271 -11.38 -3.53 -10.23
CA TRP A 271 -12.60 -4.21 -9.79
C TRP A 271 -13.82 -3.31 -9.92
N ALA A 272 -13.70 -2.08 -9.45
CA ALA A 272 -14.77 -1.10 -9.55
C ALA A 272 -15.09 -0.74 -11.01
N THR A 273 -14.05 -0.62 -11.86
CA THR A 273 -14.22 -0.36 -13.29
C THR A 273 -14.84 -1.56 -14.02
N TYR A 274 -14.46 -2.78 -13.68
CA TYR A 274 -15.02 -4.00 -14.24
C TYR A 274 -16.53 -4.07 -13.97
N TRP A 275 -16.95 -3.89 -12.71
CA TRP A 275 -18.36 -4.04 -12.33
C TRP A 275 -19.22 -2.86 -12.77
N HIS A 276 -18.74 -1.61 -12.63
CA HIS A 276 -19.53 -0.50 -13.13
C HIS A 276 -19.74 -0.59 -14.64
N SER A 277 -18.72 -1.00 -15.41
CA SER A 277 -18.88 -1.16 -16.85
C SER A 277 -19.93 -2.21 -17.18
N LYS A 278 -19.94 -3.34 -16.47
CA LYS A 278 -20.90 -4.43 -16.66
C LYS A 278 -22.32 -4.02 -16.25
N ILE A 279 -22.49 -3.39 -15.11
CA ILE A 279 -23.80 -2.86 -14.64
C ILE A 279 -24.34 -1.84 -15.63
N MET A 280 -23.51 -0.89 -16.07
CA MET A 280 -23.93 0.14 -17.02
C MET A 280 -24.33 -0.47 -18.35
N THR A 281 -23.46 -1.20 -19.02
CA THR A 281 -23.67 -1.67 -20.40
C THR A 281 -24.76 -2.73 -20.50
N GLU A 282 -24.95 -3.58 -19.48
CA GLU A 282 -25.93 -4.66 -19.53
C GLU A 282 -27.31 -4.29 -18.95
N LYS A 283 -27.39 -3.26 -18.06
CA LYS A 283 -28.59 -3.04 -17.26
C LYS A 283 -29.08 -1.59 -17.17
N MET A 284 -28.19 -0.58 -17.21
CA MET A 284 -28.54 0.79 -16.78
C MET A 284 -28.55 1.85 -17.88
N LEU A 285 -27.79 1.60 -18.97
CA LEU A 285 -27.70 2.56 -20.07
C LEU A 285 -28.98 2.57 -20.92
N THR A 286 -29.42 3.75 -21.25
CA THR A 286 -30.35 3.98 -22.35
C THR A 286 -29.55 4.32 -23.62
N ASP A 287 -30.19 4.17 -24.80
CA ASP A 287 -29.53 4.45 -26.08
C ASP A 287 -28.99 5.88 -26.15
N SER A 288 -29.69 6.86 -25.52
CA SER A 288 -29.30 8.26 -25.48
C SER A 288 -28.08 8.55 -24.57
N GLU A 289 -27.77 7.67 -23.64
CA GLU A 289 -26.66 7.84 -22.67
C GLU A 289 -25.37 7.15 -23.14
N LEU A 290 -25.42 6.35 -24.22
CA LEU A 290 -24.32 5.50 -24.65
C LEU A 290 -23.06 6.30 -25.00
N ILE A 291 -23.22 7.44 -25.68
CA ILE A 291 -22.10 8.28 -26.12
C ILE A 291 -21.43 8.93 -24.90
N ASP A 292 -22.22 9.55 -24.03
CA ASP A 292 -21.73 10.23 -22.82
C ASP A 292 -20.99 9.25 -21.90
N TYR A 293 -21.55 8.04 -21.75
CA TYR A 293 -20.89 6.97 -21.01
C TYR A 293 -19.55 6.55 -21.64
N ALA A 294 -19.52 6.36 -22.96
CA ALA A 294 -18.32 5.95 -23.67
C ALA A 294 -17.20 6.98 -23.56
N ASP A 295 -17.53 8.26 -23.66
CA ASP A 295 -16.57 9.36 -23.51
C ASP A 295 -16.01 9.41 -22.10
N HIS A 296 -16.85 9.30 -21.06
CA HIS A 296 -16.41 9.27 -19.69
C HIS A 296 -15.54 8.05 -19.39
N HIS A 297 -15.99 6.87 -19.77
CA HIS A 297 -15.26 5.61 -19.55
C HIS A 297 -13.91 5.62 -20.28
N SER A 298 -13.86 6.08 -21.52
CA SER A 298 -12.60 6.19 -22.27
C SER A 298 -11.65 7.21 -21.67
N GLY A 299 -12.18 8.33 -21.15
CA GLY A 299 -11.41 9.34 -20.42
C GLY A 299 -10.75 8.77 -19.17
N THR A 300 -11.46 7.97 -18.39
CA THR A 300 -10.95 7.30 -17.18
C THR A 300 -9.84 6.29 -17.51
N LEU A 301 -10.01 5.51 -18.58
CA LEU A 301 -9.01 4.52 -19.04
C LEU A 301 -7.88 5.14 -19.86
N GLY A 302 -8.03 6.41 -20.28
CA GLY A 302 -7.02 7.16 -21.00
C GLY A 302 -5.83 7.52 -20.10
N GLY A 303 -4.67 7.70 -20.69
CA GLY A 303 -3.47 8.18 -19.99
C GLY A 303 -2.28 8.19 -20.93
N ARG A 304 -1.51 9.29 -20.94
CA ARG A 304 -0.26 9.38 -21.69
C ARG A 304 0.92 9.26 -20.70
N GLY A 305 1.70 8.19 -20.85
CA GLY A 305 3.03 8.08 -20.25
C GLY A 305 3.13 7.63 -18.79
N ARG A 306 2.00 7.39 -18.08
CA ARG A 306 2.00 6.79 -16.74
C ARG A 306 1.13 5.55 -16.71
N LEU A 307 1.48 4.61 -15.84
CA LEU A 307 0.65 3.42 -15.57
C LEU A 307 -0.71 3.89 -15.03
N ASN A 308 -1.77 3.55 -15.76
CA ASN A 308 -3.14 3.84 -15.31
C ASN A 308 -3.66 2.64 -14.52
N PRO A 309 -3.91 2.76 -13.20
CA PRO A 309 -4.37 1.64 -12.37
C PRO A 309 -5.75 1.13 -12.80
N TYR A 310 -6.66 2.01 -13.23
CA TYR A 310 -7.98 1.63 -13.72
C TYR A 310 -7.86 0.70 -14.92
N LYS A 311 -7.10 1.14 -15.94
CA LYS A 311 -6.90 0.37 -17.17
C LYS A 311 -6.19 -0.95 -16.91
N LEU A 312 -5.07 -0.91 -16.19
CA LEU A 312 -4.31 -2.15 -15.92
C LEU A 312 -5.16 -3.15 -15.13
N GLY A 313 -5.85 -2.67 -14.09
CA GLY A 313 -6.67 -3.51 -13.24
C GLY A 313 -7.83 -4.16 -14.00
N VAL A 314 -8.64 -3.37 -14.73
CA VAL A 314 -9.81 -3.90 -15.44
C VAL A 314 -9.41 -4.87 -16.56
N GLU A 315 -8.36 -4.54 -17.33
CA GLU A 315 -7.91 -5.41 -18.40
C GLU A 315 -7.30 -6.71 -17.87
N LEU A 316 -6.61 -6.69 -16.75
CA LEU A 316 -6.07 -7.91 -16.15
C LEU A 316 -7.17 -8.79 -15.54
N TYR A 317 -8.22 -8.21 -14.93
CA TYR A 317 -9.40 -8.99 -14.51
C TYR A 317 -10.12 -9.65 -15.71
N ARG A 318 -10.28 -8.92 -16.82
CA ARG A 318 -10.87 -9.46 -18.06
C ARG A 318 -10.02 -10.60 -18.66
N ASP A 319 -8.72 -10.44 -18.65
CA ASP A 319 -7.77 -11.46 -19.13
C ASP A 319 -7.82 -12.72 -18.25
N ILE A 320 -7.85 -12.57 -16.92
CA ILE A 320 -8.02 -13.70 -15.99
C ILE A 320 -9.36 -14.42 -16.26
N GLU A 321 -10.45 -13.66 -16.36
CA GLU A 321 -11.78 -14.23 -16.62
C GLU A 321 -11.78 -15.03 -17.94
N ASP A 322 -11.24 -14.48 -19.05
CA ASP A 322 -11.15 -15.16 -20.34
C ASP A 322 -10.29 -16.43 -20.26
N ARG A 323 -9.10 -16.34 -19.66
CA ARG A 323 -8.20 -17.51 -19.50
C ARG A 323 -8.85 -18.64 -18.74
N TRP A 324 -9.53 -18.36 -17.62
CA TRP A 324 -10.19 -19.39 -16.83
C TRP A 324 -11.47 -19.92 -17.47
N ASN A 325 -12.19 -19.11 -18.22
CA ASN A 325 -13.32 -19.55 -19.01
C ASN A 325 -12.90 -20.53 -20.10
N ARG A 326 -11.77 -20.26 -20.76
CA ARG A 326 -11.24 -21.11 -21.85
C ARG A 326 -10.31 -22.23 -21.38
N GLY A 327 -9.97 -22.30 -20.12
CA GLY A 327 -9.03 -23.29 -19.59
C GLY A 327 -7.58 -23.06 -20.02
N ARG A 328 -7.17 -21.79 -20.25
CA ARG A 328 -5.81 -21.39 -20.62
C ARG A 328 -4.92 -21.24 -19.39
N PHE A 329 -4.80 -22.31 -18.63
CA PHE A 329 -3.98 -22.40 -17.42
C PHE A 329 -3.61 -23.83 -17.11
N GLY A 330 -2.58 -24.01 -16.27
CA GLY A 330 -2.13 -25.30 -15.77
C GLY A 330 -1.25 -26.06 -16.75
N LYS A 331 -0.78 -27.22 -16.30
CA LYS A 331 0.28 -27.98 -16.94
C LYS A 331 0.00 -28.29 -18.44
N ASP A 332 -1.21 -28.73 -18.78
CA ASP A 332 -1.56 -29.09 -20.13
C ASP A 332 -1.45 -27.94 -21.13
N TYR A 333 -1.83 -26.70 -20.65
CA TYR A 333 -1.72 -25.50 -21.46
C TYR A 333 -0.28 -24.97 -21.51
N ASP A 334 0.43 -25.03 -20.41
CA ASP A 334 1.78 -24.50 -20.30
C ASP A 334 2.80 -25.37 -21.07
N GLU A 335 2.59 -26.69 -21.14
CA GLU A 335 3.41 -27.66 -21.89
C GLU A 335 3.00 -27.79 -23.36
N CYS A 336 1.98 -27.08 -23.84
CA CYS A 336 1.56 -27.11 -25.23
C CYS A 336 2.54 -26.30 -26.10
N ASP A 337 3.37 -26.99 -26.87
CA ASP A 337 4.35 -26.41 -27.79
C ASP A 337 3.76 -25.97 -29.15
N ASP A 338 2.56 -26.48 -29.52
CA ASP A 338 1.88 -26.05 -30.74
C ASP A 338 1.23 -24.68 -30.59
N LEU A 339 1.87 -23.66 -31.16
CA LEU A 339 1.38 -22.28 -31.13
C LEU A 339 0.00 -22.10 -31.76
N ARG A 340 -0.38 -22.95 -32.75
CA ARG A 340 -1.69 -22.87 -33.39
C ARG A 340 -2.77 -23.46 -32.51
N GLU A 341 -2.49 -24.57 -31.85
CA GLU A 341 -3.38 -25.21 -30.89
C GLU A 341 -3.54 -24.28 -29.68
N ARG A 342 -2.46 -23.76 -29.14
CA ARG A 342 -2.45 -22.80 -28.02
C ARG A 342 -3.26 -21.53 -28.31
N ALA A 343 -3.17 -20.98 -29.51
CA ALA A 343 -3.95 -19.81 -29.93
C ALA A 343 -5.47 -20.11 -30.03
N ARG A 344 -5.85 -21.36 -30.34
CA ARG A 344 -7.24 -21.78 -30.44
C ARG A 344 -7.77 -22.49 -29.21
N TRP A 345 -6.94 -22.56 -28.14
CA TRP A 345 -7.27 -23.28 -26.93
C TRP A 345 -8.52 -22.71 -26.26
N ASP A 346 -9.57 -23.55 -26.24
CA ASP A 346 -10.82 -23.20 -25.58
C ASP A 346 -11.53 -24.53 -25.18
N ARG A 347 -11.52 -24.79 -23.87
CA ARG A 347 -12.18 -25.96 -23.27
C ARG A 347 -13.57 -25.63 -22.73
N GLY A 348 -14.01 -24.36 -22.78
CA GLY A 348 -15.32 -23.89 -22.31
C GLY A 348 -15.59 -24.17 -20.83
N LEU A 349 -14.59 -24.02 -19.95
CA LEU A 349 -14.73 -24.40 -18.54
C LEU A 349 -15.66 -23.48 -17.74
N GLY A 350 -15.82 -22.21 -18.14
CA GLY A 350 -16.72 -21.27 -17.48
C GLY A 350 -16.31 -20.86 -16.05
N LEU A 351 -15.04 -21.06 -15.66
CA LEU A 351 -14.54 -20.82 -14.31
C LEU A 351 -14.07 -19.38 -14.06
N GLY A 352 -14.10 -18.53 -15.07
CA GLY A 352 -13.48 -17.20 -15.02
C GLY A 352 -14.08 -16.31 -13.95
N ARG A 353 -15.40 -16.33 -13.79
CA ARG A 353 -16.08 -15.52 -12.77
C ARG A 353 -15.67 -15.90 -11.36
N ASP A 354 -15.71 -17.18 -11.02
CA ASP A 354 -15.31 -17.67 -9.72
C ASP A 354 -13.85 -17.32 -9.42
N LYS A 355 -13.00 -17.38 -10.46
CA LYS A 355 -11.59 -17.05 -10.35
C LYS A 355 -11.35 -15.58 -10.04
N ILE A 356 -12.01 -14.64 -10.71
CA ILE A 356 -11.82 -13.20 -10.40
C ILE A 356 -12.32 -12.86 -9.00
N PHE A 357 -13.36 -13.51 -8.50
CA PHE A 357 -13.80 -13.35 -7.11
C PHE A 357 -12.80 -13.91 -6.09
N GLU A 358 -12.17 -15.04 -6.40
CA GLU A 358 -11.07 -15.59 -5.60
C GLU A 358 -9.89 -14.62 -5.56
N VAL A 359 -9.42 -14.14 -6.71
CA VAL A 359 -8.33 -13.17 -6.86
C VAL A 359 -8.62 -11.91 -6.06
N ARG A 360 -9.82 -11.32 -6.23
CA ARG A 360 -10.27 -10.15 -5.46
C ARG A 360 -10.14 -10.38 -3.96
N ARG A 361 -10.42 -11.59 -3.47
CA ARG A 361 -10.41 -11.91 -2.05
C ARG A 361 -9.02 -12.02 -1.45
N VAL A 362 -8.05 -12.61 -2.16
CA VAL A 362 -6.77 -13.03 -1.56
C VAL A 362 -5.56 -12.21 -2.00
N CYS A 363 -5.62 -11.52 -3.14
CA CYS A 363 -4.47 -10.84 -3.69
C CYS A 363 -4.37 -9.36 -3.25
N THR A 364 -3.15 -8.85 -3.27
CA THR A 364 -2.78 -7.44 -3.30
C THR A 364 -2.23 -7.11 -4.69
N ASP A 365 -1.95 -5.84 -4.99
CA ASP A 365 -1.41 -5.45 -6.30
C ASP A 365 -0.12 -6.20 -6.64
N VAL A 366 0.74 -6.47 -5.65
CA VAL A 366 1.99 -7.22 -5.85
C VAL A 366 1.69 -8.65 -6.31
N THR A 367 0.85 -9.39 -5.58
CA THR A 367 0.52 -10.77 -5.93
C THR A 367 -0.36 -10.85 -7.17
N PHE A 368 -1.22 -9.86 -7.41
CA PHE A 368 -2.03 -9.76 -8.61
C PHE A 368 -1.17 -9.64 -9.88
N ILE A 369 -0.12 -8.80 -9.83
CA ILE A 369 0.83 -8.65 -10.94
C ILE A 369 1.76 -9.87 -11.01
N ASP A 370 2.25 -10.37 -9.88
CA ASP A 370 3.19 -11.47 -9.89
C ASP A 370 2.57 -12.78 -10.40
N ASP A 371 1.37 -13.12 -9.94
CA ASP A 371 0.72 -14.39 -10.28
C ASP A 371 0.03 -14.36 -11.65
N TYR A 372 -0.52 -13.22 -12.06
CA TYR A 372 -1.43 -13.18 -13.23
C TYR A 372 -0.93 -12.41 -14.43
N LEU A 373 0.09 -11.54 -14.31
CA LEU A 373 0.65 -10.83 -15.45
C LEU A 373 1.41 -11.81 -16.36
N THR A 374 1.00 -11.86 -17.63
CA THR A 374 1.63 -12.73 -18.67
C THR A 374 2.35 -11.90 -19.71
N GLU A 375 3.26 -12.55 -20.45
CA GLU A 375 3.95 -11.92 -21.57
C GLU A 375 2.97 -11.54 -22.69
N GLU A 376 1.97 -12.39 -22.96
CA GLU A 376 0.92 -12.15 -23.95
C GLU A 376 0.11 -10.89 -23.59
N PHE A 377 -0.27 -10.76 -22.32
CA PHE A 377 -0.94 -9.57 -21.81
C PHE A 377 -0.08 -8.33 -21.98
N CYS A 378 1.18 -8.37 -21.58
CA CYS A 378 2.11 -7.22 -21.73
C CYS A 378 2.23 -6.78 -23.19
N ARG A 379 2.31 -7.72 -24.13
CA ARG A 379 2.35 -7.42 -25.56
C ARG A 379 1.06 -6.80 -26.08
N SER A 380 -0.09 -7.36 -25.70
CA SER A 380 -1.42 -6.88 -26.11
C SER A 380 -1.69 -5.45 -25.58
N GLN A 381 -1.37 -5.20 -24.33
CA GLN A 381 -1.57 -3.89 -23.67
C GLN A 381 -0.42 -2.91 -23.89
N LYS A 382 0.63 -3.30 -24.63
CA LYS A 382 1.84 -2.50 -24.89
C LYS A 382 2.51 -2.01 -23.59
N LEU A 383 2.54 -2.87 -22.58
CA LEU A 383 3.25 -2.63 -21.32
C LEU A 383 4.75 -2.86 -21.54
N PHE A 384 5.50 -1.77 -21.63
CA PHE A 384 6.95 -1.76 -21.83
C PHE A 384 7.61 -0.84 -20.81
N ASN A 385 8.91 -0.99 -20.62
CA ASN A 385 9.71 -0.02 -19.87
C ASN A 385 9.98 1.20 -20.73
N PHE A 386 9.79 2.38 -20.14
CA PHE A 386 10.04 3.67 -20.78
C PHE A 386 11.03 4.46 -19.94
N ASP A 387 12.04 5.04 -20.60
CA ASP A 387 13.00 5.95 -19.99
C ASP A 387 12.94 7.31 -20.67
N HIS A 388 13.15 8.36 -19.86
CA HIS A 388 13.17 9.72 -20.36
C HIS A 388 14.48 9.96 -21.13
N ASN A 389 14.37 10.35 -22.40
CA ASN A 389 15.53 10.75 -23.18
C ASN A 389 15.77 12.27 -23.00
N PRO A 390 16.84 12.67 -22.28
CA PRO A 390 17.10 14.07 -21.99
C PRO A 390 17.42 14.91 -23.26
N LYS A 391 17.82 14.27 -24.37
CA LYS A 391 18.11 14.96 -25.62
C LYS A 391 16.85 15.33 -26.41
N THR A 392 15.80 14.51 -26.33
CA THR A 392 14.56 14.73 -27.08
C THR A 392 13.43 15.24 -26.20
N GLY A 393 13.57 15.21 -24.88
CA GLY A 393 12.52 15.52 -23.91
C GLY A 393 11.36 14.53 -23.90
N MET A 394 11.48 13.40 -24.60
CA MET A 394 10.41 12.40 -24.74
C MET A 394 10.75 11.10 -24.04
N TYR A 395 9.71 10.39 -23.59
CA TYR A 395 9.84 9.02 -23.12
C TYR A 395 9.94 8.06 -24.30
N GLN A 396 10.95 7.20 -24.27
CA GLN A 396 11.21 6.18 -25.30
C GLN A 396 11.17 4.80 -24.65
N ILE A 397 10.76 3.78 -25.41
CA ILE A 397 10.78 2.39 -24.94
C ILE A 397 12.25 2.01 -24.72
N SER A 398 12.60 1.72 -23.48
CA SER A 398 13.95 1.28 -23.09
C SER A 398 14.09 -0.24 -23.12
N ASP A 399 13.02 -0.95 -22.73
CA ASP A 399 13.02 -2.42 -22.70
C ASP A 399 11.62 -2.99 -22.97
N ARG A 400 11.58 -4.15 -23.64
CA ARG A 400 10.36 -4.92 -23.94
C ARG A 400 10.39 -6.32 -23.34
N GLU A 401 11.48 -6.68 -22.66
CA GLU A 401 11.64 -7.99 -22.05
C GLU A 401 10.67 -8.15 -20.89
N PHE A 402 9.80 -9.14 -20.96
CA PHE A 402 8.75 -9.38 -19.98
C PHE A 402 9.26 -9.42 -18.54
N ARG A 403 10.37 -10.16 -18.30
CA ARG A 403 10.94 -10.28 -16.95
C ARG A 403 11.32 -8.94 -16.36
N LYS A 404 11.95 -8.06 -17.14
CA LYS A 404 12.36 -6.72 -16.68
C LYS A 404 11.15 -5.79 -16.48
N VAL A 405 10.16 -5.87 -17.37
CA VAL A 405 8.90 -5.11 -17.22
C VAL A 405 8.21 -5.52 -15.92
N LYS A 406 8.03 -6.81 -15.69
CA LYS A 406 7.42 -7.35 -14.48
C LYS A 406 8.21 -6.98 -13.23
N GLN A 407 9.52 -7.17 -13.24
CA GLN A 407 10.39 -6.83 -12.11
C GLN A 407 10.29 -5.33 -11.74
N ARG A 408 10.30 -4.43 -12.72
CA ARG A 408 10.15 -3.00 -12.48
C ARG A 408 8.79 -2.64 -11.88
N LEU A 409 7.70 -3.28 -12.37
CA LEU A 409 6.37 -3.09 -11.80
C LEU A 409 6.31 -3.57 -10.35
N LEU A 410 6.80 -4.78 -10.07
CA LEU A 410 6.82 -5.34 -8.72
C LEU A 410 7.63 -4.47 -7.76
N LEU A 411 8.77 -3.95 -8.19
CA LEU A 411 9.59 -3.04 -7.38
C LEU A 411 8.82 -1.75 -7.03
N GLN A 412 8.08 -1.18 -7.99
CA GLN A 412 7.27 0.01 -7.76
C GLN A 412 6.05 -0.23 -6.85
N LEU A 413 5.51 -1.45 -6.84
CA LEU A 413 4.35 -1.83 -6.02
C LEU A 413 4.75 -2.33 -4.63
N THR A 414 5.94 -2.93 -4.49
CA THR A 414 6.46 -3.39 -3.21
C THR A 414 6.59 -2.20 -2.26
N ASN A 415 5.98 -2.32 -1.10
CA ASN A 415 5.90 -1.24 -0.11
C ASN A 415 5.47 0.11 -0.72
N GLN A 416 4.67 0.12 -1.80
CA GLN A 416 4.21 1.32 -2.51
C GLN A 416 5.36 2.18 -3.08
N GLY A 417 6.48 1.55 -3.42
CA GLY A 417 7.70 2.22 -3.86
C GLY A 417 8.44 2.98 -2.75
N GLN A 418 8.01 2.81 -1.49
CA GLN A 418 8.68 3.39 -0.32
C GLN A 418 9.78 2.45 0.18
N PRO A 419 10.88 2.98 0.73
CA PRO A 419 11.93 2.14 1.29
C PRO A 419 11.43 1.37 2.52
N ILE A 420 11.97 0.18 2.72
CA ILE A 420 11.74 -0.61 3.92
C ILE A 420 12.85 -0.30 4.92
N ILE A 421 12.48 0.34 6.02
CA ILE A 421 13.39 0.73 7.11
C ILE A 421 12.99 -0.03 8.37
N GLN A 422 14.00 -0.52 9.11
CA GLN A 422 13.80 -1.30 10.33
C GLN A 422 14.68 -0.75 11.45
N VAL A 423 14.23 -0.84 12.70
CA VAL A 423 15.07 -0.60 13.86
C VAL A 423 15.98 -1.80 14.05
N ALA A 424 17.26 -1.60 13.92
CA ALA A 424 18.28 -2.64 14.08
C ALA A 424 18.84 -2.69 15.52
N ASP A 425 19.08 -1.54 16.13
CA ASP A 425 19.59 -1.44 17.50
C ASP A 425 19.31 -0.05 18.07
N ALA A 426 18.68 0.05 19.22
CA ALA A 426 18.41 1.31 19.90
C ALA A 426 19.44 1.65 21.00
N ASN A 427 20.46 0.82 21.13
CA ASN A 427 21.62 1.10 21.98
C ASN A 427 22.94 0.96 21.22
N HIS A 428 22.92 1.36 19.95
CA HIS A 428 24.08 1.26 19.09
C HIS A 428 25.30 1.94 19.73
N ARG A 429 26.47 1.28 19.65
CA ARG A 429 27.71 1.70 20.29
C ARG A 429 27.59 1.93 21.80
N ASN A 430 26.58 1.33 22.44
CA ASN A 430 26.31 1.50 23.89
C ASN A 430 26.13 2.98 24.32
N ARG A 431 25.50 3.80 23.45
CA ARG A 431 25.25 5.23 23.70
C ARG A 431 23.77 5.61 23.64
N GLY A 432 22.88 4.62 23.52
CA GLY A 432 21.45 4.87 23.26
C GLY A 432 21.17 5.49 21.89
N GLU A 433 22.11 5.38 20.96
CA GLU A 433 21.96 5.77 19.57
C GLU A 433 21.02 4.80 18.86
N LEU A 434 20.07 5.33 18.08
CA LEU A 434 19.11 4.53 17.32
C LEU A 434 19.72 4.18 15.95
N LEU A 435 20.09 2.92 15.76
CA LEU A 435 20.52 2.40 14.46
C LEU A 435 19.32 1.83 13.71
N LEU A 436 19.08 2.39 12.53
CA LEU A 436 18.15 1.89 11.54
C LEU A 436 18.88 1.13 10.44
N ARG A 437 18.19 0.18 9.80
CA ARG A 437 18.67 -0.52 8.61
C ARG A 437 17.71 -0.33 7.47
N HIS A 438 18.22 0.05 6.32
CA HIS A 438 17.51 0.03 5.06
C HIS A 438 17.61 -1.37 4.44
N GLN A 439 16.49 -2.01 4.13
CA GLN A 439 16.47 -3.22 3.31
C GLN A 439 16.72 -2.82 1.86
N TYR A 440 17.92 -3.11 1.36
CA TYR A 440 18.33 -2.70 0.01
C TYR A 440 17.92 -3.74 -1.03
N ASP A 441 16.96 -3.39 -1.87
CA ASP A 441 16.45 -4.22 -2.96
C ASP A 441 16.94 -3.74 -4.34
N GLY A 442 18.15 -3.17 -4.41
CA GLY A 442 18.76 -2.66 -5.65
C GLY A 442 18.43 -1.19 -5.96
N VAL A 443 17.76 -0.48 -5.05
CA VAL A 443 17.46 0.95 -5.19
C VAL A 443 18.00 1.72 -4.01
N GLU A 444 18.83 2.71 -4.28
CA GLU A 444 19.38 3.60 -3.26
C GLU A 444 18.32 4.59 -2.74
N LEU A 445 18.50 5.01 -1.50
CA LEU A 445 17.67 6.06 -0.91
C LEU A 445 17.96 7.40 -1.56
N LYS A 446 16.94 8.23 -1.70
CA LYS A 446 17.15 9.66 -1.99
C LYS A 446 17.86 10.31 -0.80
N HIS A 447 19.10 10.72 -1.04
CA HIS A 447 20.00 11.20 0.00
C HIS A 447 19.41 12.35 0.84
N ASP A 448 18.81 13.35 0.19
CA ASP A 448 18.20 14.48 0.87
C ASP A 448 17.02 14.05 1.76
N TYR A 449 16.17 13.16 1.28
CA TYR A 449 15.03 12.64 2.04
C TYR A 449 15.48 11.77 3.22
N ALA A 450 16.51 10.95 3.03
CA ALA A 450 17.07 10.15 4.10
C ALA A 450 17.62 11.03 5.23
N ARG A 451 18.31 12.12 4.89
CA ARG A 451 18.82 13.09 5.87
C ARG A 451 17.70 13.80 6.62
N GLU A 452 16.66 14.26 5.92
CA GLU A 452 15.50 14.88 6.60
C GLU A 452 14.79 13.89 7.53
N THR A 453 14.63 12.64 7.11
CA THR A 453 14.05 11.59 7.95
C THR A 453 14.89 11.35 9.20
N LEU A 454 16.23 11.33 9.09
CA LEU A 454 17.12 11.19 10.24
C LEU A 454 17.01 12.40 11.21
N ARG A 455 16.88 13.63 10.69
CA ARG A 455 16.64 14.82 11.54
C ARG A 455 15.34 14.69 12.32
N ASN A 456 14.26 14.26 11.65
CA ASN A 456 12.97 14.10 12.26
C ASN A 456 12.96 12.96 13.30
N LEU A 457 13.61 11.85 13.00
CA LEU A 457 13.80 10.75 13.94
C LEU A 457 14.62 11.17 15.18
N GLN A 458 15.68 11.94 14.98
CA GLN A 458 16.50 12.45 16.10
C GLN A 458 15.68 13.34 17.05
N ARG A 459 14.80 14.21 16.50
CA ARG A 459 13.91 15.02 17.32
C ARG A 459 12.94 14.19 18.17
N VAL A 460 12.46 13.07 17.63
CA VAL A 460 11.58 12.14 18.37
C VAL A 460 12.36 11.30 19.37
N TRP A 461 13.52 10.77 18.95
CA TRP A 461 14.34 9.89 19.77
C TRP A 461 15.13 10.63 20.87
N GLY A 462 15.41 11.92 20.66
CA GLY A 462 16.14 12.76 21.60
C GLY A 462 17.63 12.42 21.76
N ARG A 463 18.18 11.54 20.95
CA ARG A 463 19.57 11.08 20.93
C ARG A 463 20.04 10.89 19.50
N PRO A 464 21.34 10.66 19.25
CA PRO A 464 21.84 10.40 17.91
C PRO A 464 21.09 9.26 17.21
N VAL A 465 20.93 9.38 15.89
CA VAL A 465 20.33 8.37 15.03
C VAL A 465 21.28 8.02 13.89
N ALA A 466 21.27 6.78 13.45
CA ALA A 466 22.11 6.29 12.37
C ALA A 466 21.29 5.39 11.43
N LEU A 467 21.66 5.37 10.17
CA LEU A 467 21.03 4.56 9.13
C LEU A 467 22.10 3.80 8.36
N LEU A 468 22.04 2.48 8.41
CA LEU A 468 22.84 1.59 7.58
C LEU A 468 22.14 1.41 6.24
N THR A 469 22.79 1.84 5.15
CA THR A 469 22.23 1.82 3.79
C THR A 469 23.35 1.62 2.76
N VAL A 470 22.97 1.54 1.48
CA VAL A 470 23.91 1.51 0.35
C VAL A 470 23.95 2.90 -0.30
N VAL A 471 25.15 3.40 -0.56
CA VAL A 471 25.41 4.65 -1.27
C VAL A 471 26.60 4.39 -2.21
N ASP A 472 26.44 4.64 -3.51
CA ASP A 472 27.44 4.37 -4.56
C ASP A 472 27.93 2.89 -4.49
N ASP A 473 27.01 1.95 -4.42
CA ASP A 473 27.25 0.51 -4.32
C ASP A 473 28.07 0.05 -3.09
N LYS A 474 28.20 0.90 -2.07
CA LYS A 474 28.92 0.59 -0.83
C LYS A 474 28.01 0.67 0.39
N SER A 475 28.17 -0.29 1.30
CA SER A 475 27.51 -0.22 2.60
C SER A 475 28.06 0.94 3.42
N ARG A 476 27.20 1.87 3.81
CA ARG A 476 27.53 3.06 4.61
C ARG A 476 26.59 3.24 5.79
N VAL A 477 27.13 3.80 6.85
CA VAL A 477 26.36 4.31 7.97
C VAL A 477 26.33 5.83 7.88
N VAL A 478 25.11 6.38 7.72
CA VAL A 478 24.83 7.81 7.77
C VAL A 478 24.30 8.10 9.16
N SER A 479 24.99 8.91 9.97
CA SER A 479 24.57 9.26 11.32
C SER A 479 24.33 10.75 11.47
N PHE A 480 23.41 11.10 12.36
CA PHE A 480 23.08 12.48 12.74
C PHE A 480 23.02 12.58 14.26
N ASP A 481 23.83 13.46 14.85
CA ASP A 481 23.94 13.63 16.31
C ASP A 481 23.00 14.70 16.88
N GLY A 482 22.36 15.47 16.00
CA GLY A 482 21.52 16.63 16.31
C GLY A 482 22.08 17.94 15.75
N GLU A 483 23.37 17.96 15.39
CA GLU A 483 24.05 19.11 14.80
C GLU A 483 24.66 18.79 13.44
N GLU A 484 25.44 17.69 13.34
CA GLU A 484 26.19 17.34 12.13
C GLU A 484 25.85 15.94 11.62
N PHE A 485 26.00 15.77 10.30
CA PHE A 485 25.94 14.47 9.65
C PHE A 485 27.34 13.89 9.48
N GLU A 486 27.48 12.62 9.80
CA GLU A 486 28.70 11.86 9.56
C GLU A 486 28.38 10.65 8.68
N GLU A 487 29.19 10.40 7.65
CA GLU A 487 29.08 9.22 6.78
C GLU A 487 30.35 8.39 6.87
N LYS A 488 30.20 7.09 7.14
CA LYS A 488 31.32 6.14 7.26
C LYS A 488 31.02 4.86 6.51
N ASP A 489 32.06 4.29 5.87
CA ASP A 489 31.96 2.96 5.30
C ASP A 489 31.69 1.94 6.41
N SER A 490 30.80 0.99 6.13
CA SER A 490 30.42 -0.08 7.06
C SER A 490 31.00 -1.42 6.60
N ALA A 491 31.50 -2.19 7.57
CA ALA A 491 31.82 -3.59 7.35
C ALA A 491 30.57 -4.50 7.31
N ASP A 492 29.47 -4.03 7.88
CA ASP A 492 28.20 -4.74 7.86
C ASP A 492 27.57 -4.63 6.46
N LYS A 493 27.20 -5.76 5.88
CA LYS A 493 26.50 -5.80 4.60
C LYS A 493 25.02 -5.45 4.82
N VAL A 494 24.47 -4.64 3.93
CA VAL A 494 23.05 -4.24 3.92
C VAL A 494 22.19 -5.31 3.24
N ALA A 495 22.79 -6.21 2.48
CA ALA A 495 22.11 -7.30 1.76
C ALA A 495 22.18 -8.62 2.55
#